data_21084eb809987a1222066e85dcd8feee
#
_entry.id   21084eb809987a1222066e85dcd8feee
#
_cell.length_a   1.000
_cell.length_b   1.000
_cell.length_c   1.000
_cell.angle_alpha   90.00
_cell.angle_beta   90.00
_cell.angle_gamma   90.00
#
_symmetry.space_group_name_H-M   'P 1'
#
loop_
_entity.id
_entity.type
_entity.pdbx_description
1 polymer ?
#
loop_
_entity_poly.entity_id
_entity_poly.type
_entity_poly.pdbx_seq_one_letter_code
_entity_poly.pdbx_strand_id
1 'polypeptide(L)'
;DRVDVDARSLPGAFAAAEANDRIPLIAEVKPTSPTTDGERHDDPVALATEMVAGGAAALSVLTEPEHFGGSTDALADIRAAVDVPVLRKDFLLHEAQLDAVEADVVLLIARFLGSETDPKAGVEGADTLESMIAAARDRGFQALVEVHDEAELRHALAAGADIVGVNNRDLAELEVDLGTFERVAPTIPDEDRDGVTLMAESGVGSRDDVARMRRAGADALLVGSAIMDGDVRANTERLTTPEAAESSAGDDGTTETTR
;
A
#
# COMPACT_ATOMS: atom_id res chain seq x y z
N ASP A 1 2.78 -8.98 -26.23
CA ASP A 1 2.97 -7.58 -26.70
C ASP A 1 3.24 -6.71 -25.46
N ARG A 2 4.03 -5.64 -25.65
CA ARG A 2 4.32 -4.70 -24.57
C ARG A 2 3.04 -3.96 -24.16
N VAL A 3 2.80 -3.87 -22.84
CA VAL A 3 1.70 -3.11 -22.24
C VAL A 3 2.05 -1.61 -22.25
N ASP A 4 1.05 -0.75 -22.48
CA ASP A 4 1.14 0.71 -22.43
C ASP A 4 -0.11 1.23 -21.70
N VAL A 5 0.07 1.85 -20.52
CA VAL A 5 -1.00 2.16 -19.56
C VAL A 5 -1.15 3.66 -19.36
N ASP A 6 -2.38 4.15 -19.50
CA ASP A 6 -2.77 5.45 -18.95
C ASP A 6 -3.21 5.25 -17.48
N ALA A 7 -2.22 5.34 -16.57
CA ALA A 7 -2.43 5.01 -15.17
C ALA A 7 -3.14 6.13 -14.40
N ARG A 8 -4.12 5.75 -13.61
CA ARG A 8 -4.74 6.64 -12.61
C ARG A 8 -3.71 6.96 -11.52
N SER A 9 -3.59 8.25 -11.17
CA SER A 9 -2.58 8.72 -10.22
C SER A 9 -2.88 8.23 -8.80
N LEU A 10 -1.96 7.45 -8.20
CA LEU A 10 -2.08 7.00 -6.81
C LEU A 10 -1.95 8.18 -5.81
N PRO A 11 -0.92 9.05 -5.90
CA PRO A 11 -0.85 10.23 -5.03
C PRO A 11 -2.05 11.18 -5.22
N GLY A 12 -2.57 11.30 -6.46
CA GLY A 12 -3.77 12.09 -6.73
C GLY A 12 -5.03 11.53 -6.05
N ALA A 13 -5.17 10.20 -6.02
CA ALA A 13 -6.26 9.53 -5.31
C ALA A 13 -6.17 9.74 -3.79
N PHE A 14 -4.95 9.72 -3.22
CA PHE A 14 -4.73 10.01 -1.81
C PHE A 14 -5.10 11.46 -1.45
N ALA A 15 -4.65 12.43 -2.25
CA ALA A 15 -5.02 13.83 -2.07
C ALA A 15 -6.54 14.04 -2.18
N ALA A 16 -7.22 13.35 -3.09
CA ALA A 16 -8.67 13.38 -3.22
C ALA A 16 -9.39 12.78 -2.00
N ALA A 17 -8.85 11.70 -1.41
CA ALA A 17 -9.39 11.12 -0.18
C ALA A 17 -9.28 12.12 0.98
N GLU A 18 -8.13 12.75 1.20
CA GLU A 18 -7.92 13.76 2.24
C GLU A 18 -8.82 14.99 2.05
N ALA A 19 -9.00 15.46 0.81
CA ALA A 19 -9.91 16.56 0.50
C ALA A 19 -11.39 16.25 0.81
N ASN A 20 -11.73 14.96 0.96
CA ASN A 20 -13.05 14.48 1.35
C ASN A 20 -13.09 13.99 2.81
N ASP A 21 -12.18 14.47 3.67
CA ASP A 21 -12.06 14.08 5.07
C ASP A 21 -11.96 12.55 5.27
N ARG A 22 -11.23 11.87 4.38
CA ARG A 22 -10.97 10.44 4.46
C ARG A 22 -9.48 10.17 4.64
N ILE A 23 -9.15 9.11 5.36
CA ILE A 23 -7.78 8.63 5.47
C ILE A 23 -7.43 7.89 4.17
N PRO A 24 -6.33 8.27 3.48
CA PRO A 24 -5.88 7.57 2.30
C PRO A 24 -5.55 6.10 2.62
N LEU A 25 -6.26 5.18 1.95
CA LEU A 25 -6.14 3.76 2.21
C LEU A 25 -6.25 2.97 0.90
N ILE A 26 -5.31 2.05 0.69
CA ILE A 26 -5.38 1.00 -0.32
C ILE A 26 -5.99 -0.22 0.34
N ALA A 27 -7.15 -0.68 -0.15
CA ALA A 27 -7.78 -1.89 0.30
C ALA A 27 -7.33 -3.08 -0.56
N GLU A 28 -6.87 -4.17 0.09
CA GLU A 28 -6.35 -5.33 -0.62
C GLU A 28 -7.41 -6.42 -0.79
N VAL A 29 -7.71 -6.75 -2.05
CA VAL A 29 -8.49 -7.93 -2.43
C VAL A 29 -7.59 -9.16 -2.36
N LYS A 30 -7.79 -9.99 -1.35
CA LYS A 30 -6.97 -11.15 -1.05
C LYS A 30 -7.84 -12.40 -0.82
N PRO A 31 -7.93 -13.32 -1.81
CA PRO A 31 -8.73 -14.54 -1.68
C PRO A 31 -8.21 -15.46 -0.58
N THR A 32 -6.90 -15.61 -0.47
CA THR A 32 -6.23 -16.40 0.57
C THR A 32 -4.87 -15.82 0.93
N SER A 33 -4.28 -16.27 2.04
CA SER A 33 -2.87 -15.98 2.36
C SER A 33 -2.30 -17.07 3.25
N PRO A 34 -0.97 -17.24 3.29
CA PRO A 34 -0.31 -18.22 4.18
C PRO A 34 -0.61 -18.01 5.67
N THR A 35 -1.10 -16.85 6.06
CA THR A 35 -1.39 -16.47 7.45
C THR A 35 -2.89 -16.39 7.77
N THR A 36 -3.76 -16.80 6.84
CA THR A 36 -5.22 -16.72 7.02
C THR A 36 -5.82 -18.12 6.86
N ASP A 37 -6.62 -18.56 7.83
CA ASP A 37 -7.35 -19.81 7.72
C ASP A 37 -8.53 -19.66 6.74
N GLY A 38 -8.57 -20.53 5.72
CA GLY A 38 -9.65 -20.59 4.75
C GLY A 38 -9.41 -19.78 3.48
N GLU A 39 -10.24 -20.06 2.49
CA GLU A 39 -10.27 -19.40 1.18
C GLU A 39 -11.62 -18.70 1.01
N ARG A 40 -11.59 -17.44 0.57
CA ARG A 40 -12.82 -16.71 0.21
C ARG A 40 -13.13 -16.96 -1.26
N HIS A 41 -14.38 -17.33 -1.52
CA HIS A 41 -14.91 -17.59 -2.87
C HIS A 41 -15.86 -16.47 -3.35
N ASP A 42 -15.79 -15.30 -2.72
CA ASP A 42 -16.58 -14.14 -3.15
C ASP A 42 -16.10 -13.65 -4.52
N ASP A 43 -16.99 -13.03 -5.28
CA ASP A 43 -16.65 -12.37 -6.53
C ASP A 43 -15.67 -11.23 -6.27
N PRO A 44 -14.45 -11.24 -6.85
CA PRO A 44 -13.44 -10.22 -6.63
C PRO A 44 -13.90 -8.80 -7.02
N VAL A 45 -14.71 -8.67 -8.07
CA VAL A 45 -15.25 -7.39 -8.54
C VAL A 45 -16.27 -6.85 -7.53
N ALA A 46 -17.11 -7.72 -6.98
CA ALA A 46 -18.05 -7.32 -5.94
C ALA A 46 -17.33 -6.84 -4.67
N LEU A 47 -16.29 -7.58 -4.22
CA LEU A 47 -15.46 -7.17 -3.08
C LEU A 47 -14.79 -5.82 -3.32
N ALA A 48 -14.16 -5.62 -4.49
CA ALA A 48 -13.52 -4.38 -4.89
C ALA A 48 -14.49 -3.20 -4.88
N THR A 49 -15.71 -3.39 -5.42
CA THR A 49 -16.77 -2.38 -5.43
C THR A 49 -17.20 -1.98 -4.02
N GLU A 50 -17.35 -2.95 -3.11
CA GLU A 50 -17.68 -2.68 -1.72
C GLU A 50 -16.55 -1.96 -0.96
N MET A 51 -15.27 -2.28 -1.26
CA MET A 51 -14.12 -1.55 -0.72
C MET A 51 -14.13 -0.07 -1.16
N VAL A 52 -14.37 0.19 -2.44
CA VAL A 52 -14.48 1.56 -2.98
C VAL A 52 -15.67 2.28 -2.34
N ALA A 53 -16.83 1.63 -2.23
CA ALA A 53 -18.00 2.19 -1.55
C ALA A 53 -17.73 2.49 -0.07
N GLY A 54 -16.85 1.74 0.59
CA GLY A 54 -16.35 1.99 1.95
C GLY A 54 -15.33 3.13 2.05
N GLY A 55 -14.91 3.72 0.92
CA GLY A 55 -14.01 4.86 0.87
C GLY A 55 -12.54 4.53 0.64
N ALA A 56 -12.22 3.34 0.14
CA ALA A 56 -10.86 3.04 -0.30
C ALA A 56 -10.42 4.02 -1.41
N ALA A 57 -9.26 4.63 -1.26
CA ALA A 57 -8.68 5.55 -2.23
C ALA A 57 -8.06 4.82 -3.44
N ALA A 58 -7.63 3.58 -3.22
CA ALA A 58 -7.10 2.68 -4.25
C ALA A 58 -7.33 1.22 -3.83
N LEU A 59 -7.11 0.30 -4.75
CA LEU A 59 -7.20 -1.13 -4.50
C LEU A 59 -5.85 -1.81 -4.74
N SER A 60 -5.56 -2.86 -3.98
CA SER A 60 -4.47 -3.80 -4.21
C SER A 60 -5.06 -5.15 -4.59
N VAL A 61 -4.59 -5.75 -5.68
CA VAL A 61 -5.06 -7.04 -6.16
C VAL A 61 -3.88 -8.00 -6.28
N LEU A 62 -3.95 -9.12 -5.54
CA LEU A 62 -2.97 -10.19 -5.64
C LEU A 62 -3.11 -10.91 -6.98
N THR A 63 -1.98 -11.07 -7.69
CA THR A 63 -1.94 -11.80 -8.97
C THR A 63 -1.07 -13.06 -8.92
N GLU A 64 -0.36 -13.30 -7.83
CA GLU A 64 0.42 -14.51 -7.60
C GLU A 64 -0.51 -15.70 -7.31
N PRO A 65 -0.51 -16.76 -8.16
CA PRO A 65 -1.55 -17.80 -8.10
C PRO A 65 -1.26 -18.93 -7.09
N GLU A 66 0.00 -19.22 -6.79
CA GLU A 66 0.36 -20.45 -6.06
C GLU A 66 0.17 -20.31 -4.53
N HIS A 67 0.54 -19.15 -3.97
CA HIS A 67 0.55 -18.91 -2.53
C HIS A 67 -0.60 -18.03 -2.05
N PHE A 68 -1.12 -17.17 -2.94
CA PHE A 68 -2.14 -16.18 -2.59
C PHE A 68 -3.46 -16.36 -3.35
N GLY A 69 -3.53 -17.35 -4.24
CA GLY A 69 -4.74 -17.59 -5.05
C GLY A 69 -5.08 -16.40 -5.97
N GLY A 70 -4.08 -15.60 -6.32
CA GLY A 70 -4.24 -14.40 -7.13
C GLY A 70 -4.51 -14.70 -8.62
N SER A 71 -5.01 -13.69 -9.34
CA SER A 71 -5.36 -13.81 -10.76
C SER A 71 -5.16 -12.48 -11.49
N THR A 72 -4.48 -12.54 -12.64
CA THR A 72 -4.37 -11.41 -13.57
C THR A 72 -5.72 -11.07 -14.21
N ASP A 73 -6.57 -12.06 -14.45
CA ASP A 73 -7.92 -11.84 -14.98
C ASP A 73 -8.79 -11.08 -13.97
N ALA A 74 -8.73 -11.48 -12.67
CA ALA A 74 -9.43 -10.76 -11.61
C ALA A 74 -8.96 -9.30 -11.49
N LEU A 75 -7.66 -9.04 -11.63
CA LEU A 75 -7.13 -7.69 -11.65
C LEU A 75 -7.67 -6.88 -12.82
N ALA A 76 -7.69 -7.45 -14.03
CA ALA A 76 -8.21 -6.79 -15.23
C ALA A 76 -9.71 -6.46 -15.08
N ASP A 77 -10.52 -7.41 -14.58
CA ASP A 77 -11.95 -7.22 -14.34
C ASP A 77 -12.22 -6.14 -13.27
N ILE A 78 -11.47 -6.16 -12.17
CA ILE A 78 -11.55 -5.13 -11.12
C ILE A 78 -11.21 -3.75 -11.70
N ARG A 79 -10.05 -3.65 -12.42
CA ARG A 79 -9.60 -2.39 -12.99
C ARG A 79 -10.61 -1.79 -13.96
N ALA A 80 -11.33 -2.62 -14.71
CA ALA A 80 -12.40 -2.21 -15.61
C ALA A 80 -13.69 -1.76 -14.88
N ALA A 81 -13.90 -2.23 -13.64
CA ALA A 81 -15.15 -1.99 -12.89
C ALA A 81 -15.06 -0.80 -11.92
N VAL A 82 -13.86 -0.28 -11.62
CA VAL A 82 -13.65 0.80 -10.64
C VAL A 82 -12.95 2.01 -11.25
N ASP A 83 -13.15 3.19 -10.64
CA ASP A 83 -12.53 4.45 -11.08
C ASP A 83 -11.28 4.82 -10.25
N VAL A 84 -10.98 4.08 -9.18
CA VAL A 84 -9.79 4.29 -8.35
C VAL A 84 -8.57 3.55 -8.91
N PRO A 85 -7.32 3.98 -8.59
CA PRO A 85 -6.12 3.25 -8.99
C PRO A 85 -6.10 1.81 -8.49
N VAL A 86 -5.55 0.90 -9.29
CA VAL A 86 -5.40 -0.52 -8.96
C VAL A 86 -3.93 -0.91 -8.99
N LEU A 87 -3.45 -1.39 -7.85
CA LEU A 87 -2.10 -1.94 -7.66
C LEU A 87 -2.10 -3.43 -7.99
N ARG A 88 -1.20 -3.85 -8.88
CA ARG A 88 -0.83 -5.25 -9.06
C ARG A 88 0.16 -5.67 -7.97
N LYS A 89 -0.27 -6.54 -7.07
CA LYS A 89 0.56 -7.09 -5.99
C LYS A 89 1.03 -8.50 -6.38
N ASP A 90 2.32 -8.60 -6.72
CA ASP A 90 2.96 -9.80 -7.25
C ASP A 90 4.47 -9.79 -6.94
N PHE A 91 5.17 -10.89 -7.14
CA PHE A 91 6.63 -10.97 -7.10
C PHE A 91 7.21 -10.69 -8.49
N LEU A 92 7.45 -9.41 -8.79
CA LEU A 92 7.98 -8.97 -10.07
C LEU A 92 9.52 -8.89 -10.00
N LEU A 93 10.18 -9.81 -10.68
CA LEU A 93 11.63 -9.94 -10.71
C LEU A 93 12.24 -9.59 -12.08
N HIS A 94 11.41 -9.59 -13.14
CA HIS A 94 11.85 -9.39 -14.51
C HIS A 94 10.92 -8.44 -15.25
N GLU A 95 11.51 -7.59 -16.11
CA GLU A 95 10.80 -6.64 -16.94
C GLU A 95 9.66 -7.29 -17.75
N ALA A 96 9.88 -8.50 -18.27
CA ALA A 96 8.87 -9.22 -19.05
C ALA A 96 7.58 -9.53 -18.26
N GLN A 97 7.62 -9.60 -16.94
CA GLN A 97 6.44 -9.84 -16.12
C GLN A 97 5.50 -8.62 -16.07
N LEU A 98 6.02 -7.41 -16.34
CA LEU A 98 5.21 -6.19 -16.44
C LEU A 98 4.19 -6.26 -17.58
N ASP A 99 4.49 -7.03 -18.61
CA ASP A 99 3.64 -7.15 -19.82
C ASP A 99 2.49 -8.18 -19.64
N ALA A 100 2.29 -8.75 -18.46
CA ALA A 100 1.27 -9.78 -18.23
C ALA A 100 -0.15 -9.24 -18.15
N VAL A 101 -0.34 -8.05 -17.55
CA VAL A 101 -1.66 -7.41 -17.36
C VAL A 101 -1.48 -5.91 -17.08
N GLU A 102 -2.45 -5.10 -17.52
CA GLU A 102 -2.51 -3.68 -17.20
C GLU A 102 -2.88 -3.45 -15.72
N ALA A 103 -2.18 -2.53 -15.07
CA ALA A 103 -2.47 -2.02 -13.74
C ALA A 103 -2.16 -0.51 -13.70
N ASP A 104 -2.55 0.20 -12.65
CA ASP A 104 -2.17 1.61 -12.50
C ASP A 104 -0.84 1.72 -11.73
N VAL A 105 -0.60 0.79 -10.82
CA VAL A 105 0.61 0.68 -9.98
C VAL A 105 1.11 -0.76 -10.01
N VAL A 106 2.41 -0.96 -9.98
CA VAL A 106 3.06 -2.27 -9.80
C VAL A 106 3.91 -2.29 -8.53
N LEU A 107 3.93 -3.42 -7.84
CA LEU A 107 4.77 -3.63 -6.67
C LEU A 107 6.17 -4.08 -7.09
N LEU A 108 7.20 -3.43 -6.54
CA LEU A 108 8.60 -3.85 -6.65
C LEU A 108 9.16 -4.01 -5.23
N ILE A 109 9.66 -5.20 -4.88
CA ILE A 109 10.19 -5.48 -3.54
C ILE A 109 11.70 -5.29 -3.55
N ALA A 110 12.19 -4.27 -2.84
CA ALA A 110 13.59 -3.84 -2.90
C ALA A 110 14.59 -4.96 -2.59
N ARG A 111 14.32 -5.80 -1.58
CA ARG A 111 15.22 -6.91 -1.19
C ARG A 111 15.34 -8.03 -2.23
N PHE A 112 14.42 -8.13 -3.17
CA PHE A 112 14.47 -9.14 -4.23
C PHE A 112 15.20 -8.65 -5.48
N LEU A 113 15.34 -7.34 -5.63
CA LEU A 113 15.95 -6.69 -6.77
C LEU A 113 17.33 -6.15 -6.37
N GLY A 114 18.38 -6.53 -7.09
CA GLY A 114 19.71 -5.98 -6.89
C GLY A 114 19.78 -4.51 -7.27
N SER A 115 20.97 -3.90 -7.15
CA SER A 115 21.25 -2.55 -7.66
C SER A 115 22.21 -2.61 -8.84
N GLU A 116 22.35 -1.52 -9.60
CA GLU A 116 23.36 -1.43 -10.68
C GLU A 116 24.80 -1.60 -10.14
N THR A 117 25.05 -1.21 -8.88
CA THR A 117 26.35 -1.34 -8.22
C THR A 117 26.56 -2.70 -7.56
N ASP A 118 25.50 -3.41 -7.18
CA ASP A 118 25.53 -4.78 -6.66
C ASP A 118 24.33 -5.61 -7.17
N PRO A 119 24.38 -6.09 -8.41
CA PRO A 119 23.30 -6.89 -8.98
C PRO A 119 23.06 -8.23 -8.26
N LYS A 120 23.98 -8.65 -7.37
CA LYS A 120 23.85 -9.90 -6.60
C LYS A 120 23.19 -9.70 -5.24
N ALA A 121 22.89 -8.47 -4.86
CA ALA A 121 22.21 -8.19 -3.59
C ALA A 121 20.77 -8.72 -3.56
N GLY A 122 20.12 -8.89 -4.73
CA GLY A 122 18.77 -9.44 -4.88
C GLY A 122 18.75 -10.95 -5.10
N VAL A 123 17.62 -11.43 -5.63
CA VAL A 123 17.46 -12.83 -6.07
C VAL A 123 18.31 -13.08 -7.30
N GLU A 124 18.96 -14.26 -7.35
CA GLU A 124 19.82 -14.62 -8.48
C GLU A 124 19.05 -14.59 -9.81
N GLY A 125 19.56 -13.82 -10.75
CA GLY A 125 18.99 -13.65 -12.08
C GLY A 125 17.87 -12.60 -12.18
N ALA A 126 17.42 -11.97 -11.07
CA ALA A 126 16.48 -10.87 -11.13
C ALA A 126 17.11 -9.62 -11.77
N ASP A 127 16.26 -8.78 -12.34
CA ASP A 127 16.65 -7.45 -12.83
C ASP A 127 16.99 -6.52 -11.64
N THR A 128 17.62 -5.38 -11.91
CA THR A 128 17.90 -4.39 -10.86
C THR A 128 16.69 -3.52 -10.56
N LEU A 129 16.62 -2.95 -9.35
CA LEU A 129 15.51 -2.08 -8.94
C LEU A 129 15.40 -0.86 -9.84
N GLU A 130 16.53 -0.24 -10.20
CA GLU A 130 16.57 0.90 -11.12
C GLU A 130 16.00 0.56 -12.50
N SER A 131 16.39 -0.60 -13.06
CA SER A 131 15.89 -1.04 -14.36
C SER A 131 14.39 -1.37 -14.32
N MET A 132 13.92 -1.98 -13.25
CA MET A 132 12.51 -2.31 -13.06
C MET A 132 11.63 -1.06 -12.89
N ILE A 133 12.09 -0.05 -12.13
CA ILE A 133 11.41 1.26 -12.00
C ILE A 133 11.34 1.95 -13.37
N ALA A 134 12.45 1.98 -14.12
CA ALA A 134 12.49 2.57 -15.45
C ALA A 134 11.55 1.83 -16.41
N ALA A 135 11.59 0.49 -16.42
CA ALA A 135 10.73 -0.33 -17.27
C ALA A 135 9.23 -0.20 -16.95
N ALA A 136 8.88 -0.02 -15.66
CA ALA A 136 7.51 0.27 -15.24
C ALA A 136 7.05 1.64 -15.75
N ARG A 137 7.84 2.69 -15.53
CA ARG A 137 7.55 4.05 -16.01
C ARG A 137 7.44 4.14 -17.53
N ASP A 138 8.28 3.43 -18.25
CA ASP A 138 8.26 3.35 -19.73
C ASP A 138 6.98 2.70 -20.27
N ARG A 139 6.23 1.98 -19.45
CA ARG A 139 4.93 1.37 -19.76
C ARG A 139 3.75 2.19 -19.22
N GLY A 140 4.03 3.32 -18.56
CA GLY A 140 3.01 4.17 -17.92
C GLY A 140 2.56 3.73 -16.55
N PHE A 141 3.15 2.66 -15.97
CA PHE A 141 2.88 2.28 -14.56
C PHE A 141 3.52 3.25 -13.58
N GLN A 142 2.89 3.41 -12.42
CA GLN A 142 3.55 3.89 -11.21
C GLN A 142 4.19 2.69 -10.48
N ALA A 143 5.36 2.89 -9.86
CA ALA A 143 6.05 1.84 -9.11
C ALA A 143 5.95 2.11 -7.61
N LEU A 144 5.28 1.22 -6.88
CA LEU A 144 5.35 1.16 -5.42
C LEU A 144 6.55 0.28 -5.05
N VAL A 145 7.53 0.86 -4.37
CA VAL A 145 8.71 0.12 -3.90
C VAL A 145 8.52 -0.26 -2.44
N GLU A 146 8.40 -1.57 -2.18
CA GLU A 146 8.27 -2.12 -0.84
C GLU A 146 9.65 -2.28 -0.19
N VAL A 147 9.78 -1.79 1.05
CA VAL A 147 11.00 -1.85 1.86
C VAL A 147 10.69 -2.36 3.28
N HIS A 148 11.67 -2.98 3.95
CA HIS A 148 11.52 -3.53 5.30
C HIS A 148 12.50 -2.96 6.31
N ASP A 149 13.51 -2.24 5.86
CA ASP A 149 14.52 -1.62 6.71
C ASP A 149 15.12 -0.36 6.08
N GLU A 150 15.99 0.32 6.85
CA GLU A 150 16.67 1.54 6.41
C GLU A 150 17.59 1.35 5.20
N ALA A 151 18.22 0.17 5.07
CA ALA A 151 19.11 -0.09 3.94
C ALA A 151 18.33 -0.25 2.64
N GLU A 152 17.19 -0.95 2.69
CA GLU A 152 16.26 -1.09 1.57
C GLU A 152 15.63 0.27 1.20
N LEU A 153 15.27 1.10 2.20
CA LEU A 153 14.77 2.46 1.94
C LEU A 153 15.80 3.31 1.19
N ARG A 154 17.07 3.32 1.65
CA ARG A 154 18.15 4.04 0.96
C ARG A 154 18.36 3.52 -0.47
N HIS A 155 18.26 2.20 -0.67
CA HIS A 155 18.33 1.60 -2.00
C HIS A 155 17.15 2.07 -2.88
N ALA A 156 15.92 2.06 -2.37
CA ALA A 156 14.74 2.53 -3.09
C ALA A 156 14.86 3.99 -3.51
N LEU A 157 15.28 4.88 -2.60
CA LEU A 157 15.48 6.29 -2.89
C LEU A 157 16.58 6.51 -3.93
N ALA A 158 17.72 5.81 -3.82
CA ALA A 158 18.81 5.87 -4.78
C ALA A 158 18.40 5.38 -6.18
N ALA A 159 17.49 4.38 -6.26
CA ALA A 159 16.92 3.90 -7.50
C ALA A 159 15.85 4.85 -8.08
N GLY A 160 15.51 5.94 -7.39
CA GLY A 160 14.56 6.97 -7.83
C GLY A 160 13.09 6.61 -7.54
N ALA A 161 12.82 5.83 -6.50
CA ALA A 161 11.44 5.58 -6.06
C ALA A 161 10.80 6.87 -5.53
N ASP A 162 9.58 7.14 -5.98
CA ASP A 162 8.72 8.26 -5.54
C ASP A 162 7.47 7.79 -4.76
N ILE A 163 7.21 6.48 -4.74
CA ILE A 163 6.19 5.85 -3.92
C ILE A 163 6.85 4.68 -3.18
N VAL A 164 6.90 4.76 -1.85
CA VAL A 164 7.56 3.79 -0.99
C VAL A 164 6.59 3.23 0.03
N GLY A 165 6.53 1.91 0.13
CA GLY A 165 5.78 1.19 1.15
C GLY A 165 6.73 0.55 2.18
N VAL A 166 6.59 0.90 3.45
CA VAL A 166 7.31 0.22 4.53
C VAL A 166 6.45 -0.93 5.02
N ASN A 167 6.89 -2.16 4.78
CA ASN A 167 6.18 -3.36 5.20
C ASN A 167 6.55 -3.73 6.64
N ASN A 168 5.55 -3.66 7.54
CA ASN A 168 5.71 -4.04 8.94
C ASN A 168 5.79 -5.56 9.17
N ARG A 169 5.65 -6.36 8.11
CA ARG A 169 5.76 -7.82 8.19
C ARG A 169 7.15 -8.26 7.75
N ASP A 170 7.87 -8.96 8.61
CA ASP A 170 9.07 -9.69 8.20
C ASP A 170 8.70 -10.82 7.23
N LEU A 171 9.39 -10.89 6.09
CA LEU A 171 9.10 -11.89 5.05
C LEU A 171 9.64 -13.30 5.40
N ALA A 172 10.62 -13.40 6.30
CA ALA A 172 11.19 -14.68 6.70
C ALA A 172 10.45 -15.32 7.89
N GLU A 173 10.09 -14.49 8.88
CA GLU A 173 9.45 -14.95 10.12
C GLU A 173 7.93 -14.78 10.09
N LEU A 174 7.40 -14.03 9.13
CA LEU A 174 5.99 -13.64 8.97
C LEU A 174 5.41 -12.88 10.18
N GLU A 175 6.26 -12.45 11.09
CA GLU A 175 5.87 -11.63 12.24
C GLU A 175 5.57 -10.18 11.81
N VAL A 176 4.63 -9.55 12.51
CA VAL A 176 4.23 -8.15 12.26
C VAL A 176 4.67 -7.28 13.43
N ASP A 177 5.44 -6.22 13.12
CA ASP A 177 5.86 -5.20 14.06
C ASP A 177 5.60 -3.79 13.50
N LEU A 178 4.54 -3.12 13.96
CA LEU A 178 4.23 -1.74 13.56
C LEU A 178 5.36 -0.74 13.89
N GLY A 179 6.27 -1.10 14.80
CA GLY A 179 7.47 -0.34 15.11
C GLY A 179 8.46 -0.31 13.93
N THR A 180 8.34 -1.20 12.93
CA THR A 180 9.18 -1.16 11.73
C THR A 180 8.98 0.15 10.98
N PHE A 181 7.73 0.53 10.71
CA PHE A 181 7.43 1.82 10.07
C PHE A 181 7.99 3.00 10.88
N GLU A 182 7.78 2.99 12.21
CA GLU A 182 8.25 4.06 13.11
C GLU A 182 9.78 4.20 13.14
N ARG A 183 10.51 3.12 12.88
CA ARG A 183 11.99 3.15 12.79
C ARG A 183 12.48 3.58 11.42
N VAL A 184 11.83 3.14 10.35
CA VAL A 184 12.28 3.36 8.96
C VAL A 184 11.85 4.72 8.44
N ALA A 185 10.60 5.13 8.64
CA ALA A 185 10.06 6.38 8.11
C ALA A 185 10.91 7.63 8.45
N PRO A 186 11.41 7.82 9.69
CA PRO A 186 12.22 9.01 10.03
C PRO A 186 13.61 9.04 9.39
N THR A 187 14.03 7.97 8.72
CA THR A 187 15.36 7.91 8.07
C THR A 187 15.35 8.45 6.64
N ILE A 188 14.19 8.84 6.10
CA ILE A 188 14.10 9.58 4.85
C ILE A 188 14.77 10.95 5.03
N PRO A 189 15.74 11.33 4.20
CA PRO A 189 16.33 12.67 4.24
C PRO A 189 15.27 13.75 4.06
N ASP A 190 15.40 14.88 4.78
CA ASP A 190 14.43 15.98 4.72
C ASP A 190 14.25 16.50 3.28
N GLU A 191 15.33 16.52 2.49
CA GLU A 191 15.31 16.93 1.08
C GLU A 191 14.50 16.02 0.17
N ASP A 192 14.35 14.74 0.52
CA ASP A 192 13.62 13.74 -0.28
C ASP A 192 12.15 13.61 0.19
N ARG A 193 11.84 14.02 1.42
CA ARG A 193 10.54 13.77 2.05
C ARG A 193 9.34 14.30 1.28
N ASP A 194 9.46 15.51 0.72
CA ASP A 194 8.37 16.15 -0.05
C ASP A 194 8.18 15.51 -1.44
N GLY A 195 9.18 14.77 -1.93
CA GLY A 195 9.14 14.07 -3.22
C GLY A 195 8.65 12.62 -3.13
N VAL A 196 8.44 12.09 -1.91
CA VAL A 196 8.12 10.68 -1.68
C VAL A 196 6.76 10.53 -1.03
N THR A 197 5.89 9.73 -1.66
CA THR A 197 4.66 9.24 -1.02
C THR A 197 4.99 8.01 -0.19
N LEU A 198 4.83 8.10 1.13
CA LEU A 198 5.21 7.06 2.08
C LEU A 198 4.00 6.32 2.63
N MET A 199 4.00 4.99 2.54
CA MET A 199 2.90 4.15 3.00
C MET A 199 3.34 3.17 4.07
N ALA A 200 2.44 2.87 5.02
CA ALA A 200 2.60 1.76 5.95
C ALA A 200 1.81 0.55 5.45
N GLU A 201 2.47 -0.60 5.36
CA GLU A 201 1.90 -1.86 4.93
C GLU A 201 1.92 -2.89 6.05
N SER A 202 0.95 -3.78 6.06
CA SER A 202 0.77 -4.87 7.02
C SER A 202 0.52 -4.43 8.47
N GLY A 203 -0.26 -5.23 9.19
CA GLY A 203 -0.47 -5.11 10.64
C GLY A 203 -1.49 -4.07 11.09
N VAL A 204 -1.95 -3.20 10.22
CA VAL A 204 -2.99 -2.21 10.55
C VAL A 204 -4.35 -2.90 10.59
N GLY A 205 -4.96 -2.96 11.78
CA GLY A 205 -6.25 -3.63 12.00
C GLY A 205 -7.30 -2.79 12.72
N SER A 206 -6.87 -1.71 13.36
CA SER A 206 -7.72 -0.83 14.17
C SER A 206 -7.55 0.64 13.80
N ARG A 207 -8.47 1.49 14.28
CA ARG A 207 -8.34 2.95 14.15
C ARG A 207 -7.10 3.47 14.90
N ASP A 208 -6.77 2.87 16.03
CA ASP A 208 -5.58 3.24 16.79
C ASP A 208 -4.30 2.98 15.99
N ASP A 209 -4.23 1.85 15.26
CA ASP A 209 -3.11 1.54 14.38
C ASP A 209 -3.02 2.56 13.24
N VAL A 210 -4.18 2.90 12.63
CA VAL A 210 -4.26 3.94 11.59
C VAL A 210 -3.71 5.26 12.12
N ALA A 211 -4.19 5.72 13.28
CA ALA A 211 -3.72 6.95 13.90
C ALA A 211 -2.24 6.89 14.27
N ARG A 212 -1.74 5.72 14.71
CA ARG A 212 -0.34 5.48 15.01
C ARG A 212 0.54 5.65 13.78
N MET A 213 0.21 5.00 12.66
CA MET A 213 0.97 5.09 11.41
C MET A 213 0.93 6.51 10.81
N ARG A 214 -0.24 7.16 10.84
CA ARG A 214 -0.38 8.56 10.39
C ARG A 214 0.48 9.51 11.21
N ARG A 215 0.51 9.37 12.53
CA ARG A 215 1.38 10.16 13.43
C ARG A 215 2.87 9.91 13.18
N ALA A 216 3.23 8.69 12.77
CA ALA A 216 4.60 8.33 12.40
C ALA A 216 5.01 8.84 11.01
N GLY A 217 4.11 9.50 10.27
CA GLY A 217 4.40 10.13 8.98
C GLY A 217 3.94 9.35 7.75
N ALA A 218 3.08 8.33 7.90
CA ALA A 218 2.49 7.66 6.74
C ALA A 218 1.53 8.60 6.01
N ASP A 219 1.70 8.76 4.69
CA ASP A 219 0.78 9.48 3.81
C ASP A 219 -0.45 8.62 3.48
N ALA A 220 -0.27 7.29 3.45
CA ALA A 220 -1.34 6.33 3.20
C ALA A 220 -1.08 4.98 3.89
N LEU A 221 -2.06 4.09 3.83
CA LEU A 221 -2.01 2.76 4.43
C LEU A 221 -2.41 1.71 3.40
N LEU A 222 -1.78 0.52 3.43
CA LEU A 222 -2.22 -0.65 2.69
C LEU A 222 -2.73 -1.71 3.67
N VAL A 223 -4.00 -2.07 3.57
CA VAL A 223 -4.69 -2.95 4.52
C VAL A 223 -5.43 -4.07 3.79
N GLY A 224 -5.12 -5.30 4.18
CA GLY A 224 -5.77 -6.50 3.64
C GLY A 224 -6.61 -7.22 4.68
N SER A 225 -5.97 -7.99 5.58
CA SER A 225 -6.64 -8.93 6.48
C SER A 225 -7.77 -8.32 7.30
N ALA A 226 -7.57 -7.12 7.86
CA ALA A 226 -8.59 -6.45 8.67
C ALA A 226 -9.81 -5.98 7.88
N ILE A 227 -9.65 -5.75 6.57
CA ILE A 227 -10.77 -5.41 5.67
C ILE A 227 -11.50 -6.70 5.26
N MET A 228 -10.76 -7.74 4.92
CA MET A 228 -11.30 -9.01 4.44
C MET A 228 -12.00 -9.84 5.54
N ASP A 229 -11.88 -9.47 6.81
CA ASP A 229 -12.51 -10.17 7.94
C ASP A 229 -13.98 -9.71 8.11
N GLY A 230 -14.91 -10.42 7.47
CA GLY A 230 -16.34 -10.16 7.56
C GLY A 230 -16.88 -9.15 6.54
N ASP A 231 -17.54 -8.09 7.00
CA ASP A 231 -18.14 -7.05 6.14
C ASP A 231 -17.08 -6.08 5.61
N VAL A 232 -16.70 -6.30 4.35
CA VAL A 232 -15.62 -5.57 3.67
C VAL A 232 -15.88 -4.07 3.60
N ARG A 233 -17.12 -3.67 3.29
CA ARG A 233 -17.50 -2.25 3.20
C ARG A 233 -17.42 -1.57 4.56
N ALA A 234 -18.05 -2.16 5.58
CA ALA A 234 -18.03 -1.61 6.93
C ALA A 234 -16.61 -1.51 7.51
N ASN A 235 -15.77 -2.54 7.25
CA ASN A 235 -14.38 -2.52 7.69
C ASN A 235 -13.57 -1.43 6.97
N THR A 236 -13.76 -1.25 5.66
CA THR A 236 -13.09 -0.19 4.91
C THR A 236 -13.54 1.18 5.40
N GLU A 237 -14.85 1.41 5.56
CA GLU A 237 -15.39 2.68 6.07
C GLU A 237 -14.85 3.00 7.47
N ARG A 238 -14.78 2.02 8.35
CA ARG A 238 -14.22 2.17 9.70
C ARG A 238 -12.77 2.65 9.68
N LEU A 239 -11.93 2.14 8.76
CA LEU A 239 -10.50 2.46 8.69
C LEU A 239 -10.21 3.74 7.88
N THR A 240 -11.11 4.12 6.97
CA THR A 240 -10.97 5.35 6.17
C THR A 240 -11.60 6.58 6.84
N THR A 241 -12.40 6.42 7.90
CA THR A 241 -13.02 7.52 8.61
C THR A 241 -12.08 8.04 9.71
N PRO A 242 -11.67 9.32 9.69
CA PRO A 242 -10.88 9.92 10.76
C PRO A 242 -11.61 9.84 12.12
N GLU A 243 -10.83 9.77 13.20
CA GLU A 243 -11.39 9.99 14.53
C GLU A 243 -11.91 11.43 14.62
N ALA A 244 -13.11 11.60 15.16
CA ALA A 244 -13.59 12.94 15.47
C ALA A 244 -12.61 13.58 16.47
N ALA A 245 -12.08 14.76 16.15
CA ALA A 245 -11.27 15.50 17.10
C ALA A 245 -12.07 15.63 18.39
N GLU A 246 -11.59 15.05 19.49
CA GLU A 246 -12.19 15.26 20.80
C GLU A 246 -12.24 16.77 21.03
N SER A 247 -13.45 17.32 21.01
CA SER A 247 -13.65 18.72 21.35
C SER A 247 -13.22 18.84 22.81
N SER A 248 -12.09 19.51 23.05
CA SER A 248 -11.69 19.95 24.39
C SER A 248 -12.75 20.93 24.87
N ALA A 249 -13.84 20.40 25.42
CA ALA A 249 -14.78 21.18 26.20
C ALA A 249 -14.01 21.68 27.42
N GLY A 250 -13.57 22.93 27.34
CA GLY A 250 -12.96 23.62 28.45
C GLY A 250 -13.88 23.56 29.66
N ASP A 251 -13.39 22.97 30.71
CA ASP A 251 -13.94 23.11 32.06
C ASP A 251 -13.77 24.60 32.45
N ASP A 252 -14.79 25.39 32.16
CA ASP A 252 -14.90 26.80 32.61
C ASP A 252 -15.34 26.76 34.09
N GLY A 253 -14.36 26.52 34.96
CA GLY A 253 -14.52 26.56 36.40
C GLY A 253 -14.91 27.94 36.90
N THR A 254 -16.19 28.24 36.89
CA THR A 254 -16.76 29.42 37.53
C THR A 254 -16.67 29.25 39.05
N THR A 255 -15.63 29.82 39.62
CA THR A 255 -15.51 29.95 41.10
C THR A 255 -16.44 31.06 41.53
N GLU A 256 -17.63 30.71 42.00
CA GLU A 256 -18.54 31.63 42.68
C GLU A 256 -18.11 31.81 44.15
N THR A 257 -17.47 32.94 44.42
CA THR A 257 -17.15 33.40 45.76
C THR A 257 -18.41 34.10 46.36
N THR A 258 -19.06 33.42 47.27
CA THR A 258 -20.13 34.09 48.08
C THR A 258 -19.56 34.42 49.46
N ARG A 259 -19.82 35.64 49.85
CA ARG A 259 -19.56 36.26 51.18
C ARG A 259 -20.37 35.62 52.28
#